data_61e73acfc351e978beb04038cdfc7abd
#
_entry.id   61e73acfc351e978beb04038cdfc7abd
#
_cell.length_a   1.000
_cell.length_b   1.000
_cell.length_c   1.000
_cell.angle_alpha   90.00
_cell.angle_beta   90.00
_cell.angle_gamma   90.00
#
_symmetry.space_group_name_H-M   'P 1'
#
loop_
_entity.id
_entity.type
_entity.pdbx_description
1 polymer ?
#
loop_
_entity_poly.entity_id
_entity_poly.type
_entity_poly.pdbx_seq_one_letter_code
_entity_poly.pdbx_strand_id
1 'polypeptide(L)'
;MYALQAKQERNGFKMKKVLIFYASYGGGHLSAANAINDYIKNNYEDVETEIIDCMKYVNKHLEKVTTTAYKEMAKKAPWAWGTIYYTSQKGPVAELTSTSNKILARKLNILLQEYMPDLIISTHPFASQMCSFLKKHNKINCKIASIMTDFAPHDQWLVGKKCIDYFFVAHNKMKEDLIAKKVPAEKIFVTGIPLSNKFLLNFDRSDILNQFGLKENKKTILFFGGGEFGLGKSKTLKVLSSLLNDFNNIQIVAISGKNIKMKHKFEELAHNSNMPEDIKIMEYTNKVPELMSVSDLV
;
A
#
# COMPACT_ATOMS: atom_id res chain seq x y z
N MET A 1 -28.52 -6.65 14.56
CA MET A 1 -27.72 -7.06 15.73
C MET A 1 -27.99 -8.52 16.15
N TYR A 2 -29.24 -8.93 16.44
CA TYR A 2 -29.57 -10.31 16.85
C TYR A 2 -29.28 -11.40 15.79
N ALA A 3 -29.37 -11.11 14.50
CA ALA A 3 -29.09 -12.11 13.44
C ALA A 3 -27.60 -12.45 13.28
N LEU A 4 -26.70 -11.55 13.64
CA LEU A 4 -25.24 -11.79 13.65
C LEU A 4 -24.81 -12.62 14.87
N GLN A 5 -25.41 -12.40 16.05
CA GLN A 5 -25.16 -13.21 17.23
C GLN A 5 -25.64 -14.66 17.04
N ALA A 6 -26.82 -14.88 16.44
CA ALA A 6 -27.36 -16.22 16.18
C ALA A 6 -26.52 -17.06 15.19
N LYS A 7 -25.69 -16.42 14.35
CA LYS A 7 -24.78 -17.12 13.44
C LYS A 7 -23.49 -17.58 14.14
N GLN A 8 -23.10 -16.90 15.24
CA GLN A 8 -21.91 -17.21 16.03
C GLN A 8 -22.08 -18.44 16.94
N GLU A 9 -23.33 -18.79 17.31
CA GLU A 9 -23.59 -19.84 18.30
C GLU A 9 -23.80 -21.27 17.67
N ARG A 10 -23.79 -21.39 16.33
CA ARG A 10 -24.18 -22.67 15.67
C ARG A 10 -23.19 -23.81 15.83
N ASN A 11 -21.93 -23.63 16.26
CA ASN A 11 -20.95 -24.71 16.33
C ASN A 11 -20.07 -24.75 17.59
N GLY A 12 -20.33 -23.97 18.65
CA GLY A 12 -19.49 -23.98 19.85
C GLY A 12 -18.07 -23.37 19.64
N PHE A 13 -17.70 -22.96 18.42
CA PHE A 13 -16.47 -22.27 18.10
C PHE A 13 -16.73 -20.77 18.04
N LYS A 14 -16.09 -20.01 18.91
CA LYS A 14 -16.11 -18.55 18.85
C LYS A 14 -15.32 -18.12 17.61
N MET A 15 -16.01 -17.54 16.60
CA MET A 15 -15.39 -16.99 15.41
C MET A 15 -14.40 -15.91 15.80
N LYS A 16 -13.16 -16.02 15.33
CA LYS A 16 -12.11 -15.01 15.57
C LYS A 16 -12.34 -13.78 14.70
N LYS A 17 -12.09 -12.60 15.25
CA LYS A 17 -12.30 -11.33 14.57
C LYS A 17 -10.98 -10.61 14.29
N VAL A 18 -10.72 -10.35 13.03
CA VAL A 18 -9.52 -9.61 12.58
C VAL A 18 -9.95 -8.30 11.94
N LEU A 19 -9.47 -7.19 12.49
CA LEU A 19 -9.72 -5.86 11.95
C LEU A 19 -8.47 -5.35 11.24
N ILE A 20 -8.58 -5.05 9.95
CA ILE A 20 -7.47 -4.62 9.11
C ILE A 20 -7.61 -3.13 8.83
N PHE A 21 -6.65 -2.34 9.29
CA PHE A 21 -6.60 -0.91 9.05
C PHE A 21 -5.61 -0.53 7.96
N TYR A 22 -6.02 0.38 7.10
CA TYR A 22 -5.17 1.09 6.17
C TYR A 22 -5.43 2.60 6.24
N ALA A 23 -4.70 3.41 5.46
CA ALA A 23 -5.02 4.80 5.22
C ALA A 23 -4.79 5.15 3.74
N SER A 24 -5.61 6.05 3.19
CA SER A 24 -5.61 6.40 1.76
C SER A 24 -4.49 7.36 1.35
N TYR A 25 -3.27 7.16 1.88
CA TYR A 25 -2.05 7.89 1.51
C TYR A 25 -1.23 7.09 0.47
N GLY A 26 -1.83 6.84 -0.69
CA GLY A 26 -1.29 5.97 -1.74
C GLY A 26 -2.01 4.62 -1.82
N GLY A 27 -1.80 3.88 -2.93
CA GLY A 27 -2.47 2.61 -3.18
C GLY A 27 -1.87 1.41 -2.46
N GLY A 28 -0.60 1.48 -2.06
CA GLY A 28 0.15 0.34 -1.50
C GLY A 28 -0.43 -0.19 -0.19
N HIS A 29 -0.82 0.70 0.71
CA HIS A 29 -1.41 0.31 2.01
C HIS A 29 -2.72 -0.46 1.86
N LEU A 30 -3.61 0.01 0.97
CA LEU A 30 -4.87 -0.68 0.66
C LEU A 30 -4.61 -2.01 -0.07
N SER A 31 -3.64 -2.05 -1.00
CA SER A 31 -3.28 -3.29 -1.71
C SER A 31 -2.79 -4.36 -0.74
N ALA A 32 -1.94 -4.00 0.20
CA ALA A 32 -1.46 -4.93 1.24
C ALA A 32 -2.61 -5.38 2.17
N ALA A 33 -3.50 -4.46 2.58
CA ALA A 33 -4.66 -4.79 3.39
C ALA A 33 -5.61 -5.77 2.66
N ASN A 34 -5.90 -5.53 1.38
CA ASN A 34 -6.70 -6.43 0.56
C ASN A 34 -6.05 -7.80 0.40
N ALA A 35 -4.73 -7.85 0.13
CA ALA A 35 -4.01 -9.11 -0.01
C ALA A 35 -4.10 -9.98 1.25
N ILE A 36 -3.97 -9.38 2.43
CA ILE A 36 -4.12 -10.07 3.72
C ILE A 36 -5.56 -10.55 3.92
N ASN A 37 -6.53 -9.68 3.67
CA ASN A 37 -7.94 -10.02 3.80
C ASN A 37 -8.36 -11.18 2.89
N ASP A 38 -7.95 -11.12 1.62
CA ASP A 38 -8.26 -12.16 0.64
C ASP A 38 -7.59 -13.49 1.04
N TYR A 39 -6.35 -13.44 1.54
CA TYR A 39 -5.68 -14.62 2.04
C TYR A 39 -6.42 -15.24 3.24
N ILE A 40 -6.83 -14.43 4.22
CA ILE A 40 -7.57 -14.90 5.39
C ILE A 40 -8.89 -15.53 4.95
N LYS A 41 -9.67 -14.83 4.11
CA LYS A 41 -10.99 -15.33 3.65
C LYS A 41 -10.92 -16.64 2.87
N ASN A 42 -9.83 -16.82 2.11
CA ASN A 42 -9.66 -18.01 1.28
C ASN A 42 -9.11 -19.22 2.06
N ASN A 43 -8.51 -19.03 3.24
CA ASN A 43 -7.81 -20.09 3.96
C ASN A 43 -8.35 -20.37 5.37
N TYR A 44 -9.20 -19.49 5.92
CA TYR A 44 -9.70 -19.60 7.30
C TYR A 44 -11.21 -19.31 7.35
N GLU A 45 -12.02 -20.33 7.48
CA GLU A 45 -13.49 -20.21 7.54
C GLU A 45 -13.99 -19.69 8.89
N ASP A 46 -13.21 -19.88 9.96
CA ASP A 46 -13.52 -19.47 11.34
C ASP A 46 -13.04 -18.04 11.69
N VAL A 47 -12.57 -17.27 10.68
CA VAL A 47 -12.06 -15.91 10.87
C VAL A 47 -12.91 -14.89 10.11
N GLU A 48 -13.54 -14.00 10.86
CA GLU A 48 -14.21 -12.82 10.31
C GLU A 48 -13.20 -11.69 10.11
N THR A 49 -13.21 -11.04 8.95
CA THR A 49 -12.33 -9.90 8.66
C THR A 49 -13.11 -8.68 8.18
N GLU A 50 -12.66 -7.50 8.61
CA GLU A 50 -13.14 -6.22 8.11
C GLU A 50 -11.95 -5.31 7.77
N ILE A 51 -12.05 -4.56 6.64
CA ILE A 51 -11.03 -3.60 6.21
C ILE A 51 -11.59 -2.19 6.38
N ILE A 52 -10.85 -1.34 7.11
CA ILE A 52 -11.29 0.02 7.41
C ILE A 52 -10.17 1.03 7.09
N ASP A 53 -10.52 2.10 6.37
CA ASP A 53 -9.69 3.30 6.29
C ASP A 53 -9.74 4.04 7.62
N CYS A 54 -8.68 3.93 8.41
CA CYS A 54 -8.63 4.45 9.76
C CYS A 54 -8.78 5.98 9.82
N MET A 55 -8.20 6.71 8.85
CA MET A 55 -8.26 8.17 8.83
C MET A 55 -9.65 8.66 8.40
N LYS A 56 -10.25 8.00 7.43
CA LYS A 56 -11.59 8.30 6.97
C LYS A 56 -12.64 8.04 8.04
N TYR A 57 -12.45 6.97 8.81
CA TYR A 57 -13.32 6.63 9.93
C TYR A 57 -13.25 7.68 11.05
N VAL A 58 -12.04 8.04 11.50
CA VAL A 58 -11.90 8.96 12.62
C VAL A 58 -12.19 10.42 12.28
N ASN A 59 -11.88 10.86 11.04
CA ASN A 59 -12.17 12.22 10.58
C ASN A 59 -12.12 12.35 9.05
N LYS A 60 -13.26 12.21 8.40
CA LYS A 60 -13.41 12.31 6.94
C LYS A 60 -12.96 13.65 6.34
N HIS A 61 -13.13 14.75 7.08
CA HIS A 61 -12.69 16.07 6.60
C HIS A 61 -11.17 16.21 6.69
N LEU A 62 -10.59 15.79 7.81
CA LEU A 62 -9.13 15.81 7.98
C LEU A 62 -8.44 14.89 6.97
N GLU A 63 -8.98 13.70 6.74
CA GLU A 63 -8.50 12.77 5.71
C GLU A 63 -8.48 13.45 4.33
N LYS A 64 -9.59 14.06 3.91
CA LYS A 64 -9.68 14.73 2.62
C LYS A 64 -8.68 15.88 2.47
N VAL A 65 -8.54 16.72 3.50
CA VAL A 65 -7.58 17.85 3.50
C VAL A 65 -6.15 17.35 3.46
N THR A 66 -5.78 16.41 4.32
CA THR A 66 -4.41 15.90 4.40
C THR A 66 -4.01 15.09 3.17
N THR A 67 -4.92 14.25 2.65
CA THR A 67 -4.67 13.47 1.43
C THR A 67 -4.53 14.40 0.21
N THR A 68 -5.37 15.43 0.11
CA THR A 68 -5.27 16.41 -0.98
C THR A 68 -3.97 17.21 -0.88
N ALA A 69 -3.63 17.71 0.30
CA ALA A 69 -2.37 18.44 0.53
C ALA A 69 -1.15 17.55 0.21
N TYR A 70 -1.17 16.29 0.64
CA TYR A 70 -0.14 15.31 0.33
C TYR A 70 0.03 15.12 -1.19
N LYS A 71 -1.08 14.90 -1.92
CA LYS A 71 -1.07 14.72 -3.37
C LYS A 71 -0.56 15.94 -4.12
N GLU A 72 -1.03 17.13 -3.76
CA GLU A 72 -0.59 18.39 -4.37
C GLU A 72 0.88 18.68 -4.10
N MET A 73 1.35 18.43 -2.90
CA MET A 73 2.74 18.64 -2.52
C MET A 73 3.67 17.63 -3.22
N ALA A 74 3.30 16.36 -3.29
CA ALA A 74 4.06 15.35 -4.02
C ALA A 74 4.18 15.68 -5.52
N LYS A 75 3.13 16.29 -6.10
CA LYS A 75 3.12 16.71 -7.51
C LYS A 75 3.91 18.00 -7.78
N LYS A 76 3.71 19.03 -6.95
CA LYS A 76 4.20 20.39 -7.22
C LYS A 76 5.54 20.70 -6.56
N ALA A 77 5.82 20.08 -5.42
CA ALA A 77 7.03 20.36 -4.64
C ALA A 77 7.56 19.06 -3.97
N PRO A 78 8.07 18.08 -4.74
CA PRO A 78 8.58 16.83 -4.18
C PRO A 78 9.69 17.03 -3.14
N TRP A 79 10.49 18.10 -3.30
CA TRP A 79 11.53 18.47 -2.34
C TRP A 79 10.95 18.93 -1.00
N ALA A 80 9.86 19.71 -1.02
CA ALA A 80 9.17 20.15 0.19
C ALA A 80 8.52 18.96 0.92
N TRP A 81 7.96 18.01 0.16
CA TRP A 81 7.50 16.74 0.72
C TRP A 81 8.63 15.98 1.40
N GLY A 82 9.78 15.83 0.74
CA GLY A 82 10.96 15.20 1.33
C GLY A 82 11.35 15.87 2.65
N THR A 83 11.38 17.20 2.70
CA THR A 83 11.69 17.96 3.92
C THR A 83 10.66 17.71 5.02
N ILE A 84 9.36 17.80 4.72
CA ILE A 84 8.29 17.51 5.69
C ILE A 84 8.34 16.05 6.14
N TYR A 85 8.57 15.12 5.23
CA TYR A 85 8.73 13.71 5.54
C TYR A 85 9.88 13.49 6.53
N TYR A 86 11.06 14.06 6.27
CA TYR A 86 12.22 13.95 7.16
C TYR A 86 12.01 14.68 8.51
N THR A 87 11.41 15.87 8.49
CA THR A 87 11.17 16.63 9.73
C THR A 87 10.04 16.06 10.56
N SER A 88 9.01 15.46 9.95
CA SER A 88 7.93 14.77 10.68
C SER A 88 8.37 13.45 11.34
N GLN A 89 9.53 12.93 10.96
CA GLN A 89 10.08 11.70 11.56
C GLN A 89 10.70 11.93 12.93
N LYS A 90 11.15 13.16 13.24
CA LYS A 90 11.89 13.48 14.47
C LYS A 90 11.46 14.85 15.03
N GLY A 91 11.63 15.01 16.33
CA GLY A 91 11.46 16.28 17.02
C GLY A 91 10.01 16.75 17.23
N PRO A 92 9.76 18.07 17.41
CA PRO A 92 8.46 18.61 17.82
C PRO A 92 7.30 18.28 16.86
N VAL A 93 7.56 18.14 15.57
CA VAL A 93 6.53 17.78 14.57
C VAL A 93 6.07 16.34 14.75
N ALA A 94 6.97 15.42 15.08
CA ALA A 94 6.62 14.03 15.40
C ALA A 94 5.77 13.95 16.66
N GLU A 95 6.06 14.77 17.68
CA GLU A 95 5.26 14.86 18.91
C GLU A 95 3.87 15.44 18.67
N LEU A 96 3.74 16.48 17.84
CA LEU A 96 2.46 17.06 17.46
C LEU A 96 1.58 16.06 16.72
N THR A 97 2.16 15.31 15.76
CA THR A 97 1.47 14.23 15.04
C THR A 97 0.99 13.15 16.01
N SER A 98 1.85 12.75 16.95
CA SER A 98 1.50 11.78 18.00
C SER A 98 0.35 12.28 18.88
N THR A 99 0.32 13.56 19.25
CA THR A 99 -0.74 14.15 20.06
C THR A 99 -2.07 14.20 19.33
N SER A 100 -2.07 14.59 18.05
CA SER A 100 -3.27 14.54 17.19
C SER A 100 -3.82 13.13 17.10
N ASN A 101 -2.96 12.13 16.89
CA ASN A 101 -3.37 10.73 16.85
C ASN A 101 -3.96 10.22 18.18
N LYS A 102 -3.52 10.73 19.32
CA LYS A 102 -4.13 10.41 20.63
C LYS A 102 -5.57 10.91 20.73
N ILE A 103 -5.86 12.11 20.22
CA ILE A 103 -7.23 12.65 20.18
C ILE A 103 -8.11 11.83 19.24
N LEU A 104 -7.60 11.50 18.06
CA LEU A 104 -8.32 10.68 17.07
C LEU A 104 -8.54 9.24 17.54
N ALA A 105 -7.65 8.70 18.35
CA ALA A 105 -7.77 7.37 18.95
C ALA A 105 -9.06 7.19 19.78
N ARG A 106 -9.59 8.27 20.40
CA ARG A 106 -10.84 8.21 21.15
C ARG A 106 -12.03 7.82 20.28
N LYS A 107 -12.07 8.31 19.02
CA LYS A 107 -13.13 7.92 18.05
C LYS A 107 -12.98 6.46 17.62
N LEU A 108 -11.73 6.02 17.42
CA LEU A 108 -11.46 4.63 17.07
C LEU A 108 -11.86 3.66 18.18
N ASN A 109 -11.81 4.11 19.45
CA ASN A 109 -12.21 3.29 20.60
C ASN A 109 -13.66 2.79 20.50
N ILE A 110 -14.59 3.60 19.98
CA ILE A 110 -16.00 3.20 19.82
C ILE A 110 -16.08 1.98 18.90
N LEU A 111 -15.47 2.06 17.74
CA LEU A 111 -15.42 0.94 16.78
C LEU A 111 -14.82 -0.32 17.41
N LEU A 112 -13.71 -0.17 18.13
CA LEU A 112 -13.00 -1.31 18.74
C LEU A 112 -13.80 -1.96 19.88
N GLN A 113 -14.59 -1.18 20.61
CA GLN A 113 -15.51 -1.71 21.64
C GLN A 113 -16.71 -2.44 21.02
N GLU A 114 -17.22 -1.97 19.89
CA GLU A 114 -18.34 -2.60 19.17
C GLU A 114 -17.91 -3.85 18.42
N TYR A 115 -16.78 -3.78 17.69
CA TYR A 115 -16.29 -4.90 16.88
C TYR A 115 -15.63 -5.99 17.73
N MET A 116 -14.95 -5.63 18.81
CA MET A 116 -14.19 -6.51 19.73
C MET A 116 -13.22 -7.44 18.97
N PRO A 117 -12.22 -6.88 18.26
CA PRO A 117 -11.27 -7.70 17.50
C PRO A 117 -10.37 -8.53 18.42
N ASP A 118 -10.02 -9.73 18.00
CA ASP A 118 -8.96 -10.54 18.62
C ASP A 118 -7.57 -10.10 18.14
N LEU A 119 -7.51 -9.65 16.88
CA LEU A 119 -6.29 -9.14 16.24
C LEU A 119 -6.59 -7.87 15.44
N ILE A 120 -5.75 -6.87 15.60
CA ILE A 120 -5.70 -5.69 14.74
C ILE A 120 -4.47 -5.82 13.84
N ILE A 121 -4.66 -5.72 12.53
CA ILE A 121 -3.60 -5.61 11.54
C ILE A 121 -3.61 -4.19 10.99
N SER A 122 -2.46 -3.54 10.96
CA SER A 122 -2.32 -2.19 10.40
C SER A 122 -1.28 -2.17 9.29
N THR A 123 -1.68 -1.72 8.11
CA THR A 123 -0.78 -1.50 6.96
C THR A 123 -0.34 -0.04 6.85
N HIS A 124 -0.69 0.80 7.85
CA HIS A 124 -0.30 2.21 7.91
C HIS A 124 0.04 2.64 9.35
N PRO A 125 1.10 3.44 9.59
CA PRO A 125 1.55 3.79 10.94
C PRO A 125 0.48 4.49 11.79
N PHE A 126 -0.42 5.27 11.23
CA PHE A 126 -1.44 6.00 12.00
C PHE A 126 -2.36 5.07 12.80
N ALA A 127 -2.82 3.98 12.20
CA ALA A 127 -3.66 3.04 12.93
C ALA A 127 -2.88 2.33 14.05
N SER A 128 -1.64 1.90 13.78
CA SER A 128 -0.75 1.32 14.80
C SER A 128 -0.57 2.27 15.99
N GLN A 129 -0.35 3.56 15.74
CA GLN A 129 -0.18 4.58 16.77
C GLN A 129 -1.44 4.74 17.62
N MET A 130 -2.60 4.90 16.98
CA MET A 130 -3.88 5.07 17.67
C MET A 130 -4.24 3.83 18.52
N CYS A 131 -4.10 2.64 17.97
CA CYS A 131 -4.35 1.39 18.69
C CYS A 131 -3.34 1.17 19.82
N SER A 132 -2.07 1.49 19.63
CA SER A 132 -1.05 1.44 20.68
C SER A 132 -1.37 2.38 21.84
N PHE A 133 -1.87 3.58 21.55
CA PHE A 133 -2.32 4.51 22.58
C PHE A 133 -3.48 3.92 23.38
N LEU A 134 -4.50 3.37 22.73
CA LEU A 134 -5.63 2.72 23.39
C LEU A 134 -5.21 1.53 24.23
N LYS A 135 -4.31 0.68 23.71
CA LYS A 135 -3.78 -0.48 24.45
C LYS A 135 -2.99 -0.05 25.69
N LYS A 136 -2.14 0.98 25.57
CA LYS A 136 -1.40 1.55 26.70
C LYS A 136 -2.31 2.04 27.83
N HIS A 137 -3.54 2.47 27.51
CA HIS A 137 -4.52 2.96 28.48
C HIS A 137 -5.58 1.91 28.84
N ASN A 138 -5.31 0.63 28.60
CA ASN A 138 -6.20 -0.50 28.90
C ASN A 138 -7.61 -0.37 28.30
N LYS A 139 -7.73 0.31 27.14
CA LYS A 139 -9.01 0.44 26.42
C LYS A 139 -9.25 -0.73 25.47
N ILE A 140 -8.22 -1.41 25.03
CA ILE A 140 -8.25 -2.62 24.21
C ILE A 140 -7.21 -3.61 24.73
N ASN A 141 -7.49 -4.91 24.56
CA ASN A 141 -6.59 -5.99 25.00
C ASN A 141 -6.22 -6.98 23.86
N CYS A 142 -6.62 -6.68 22.62
CA CYS A 142 -6.29 -7.51 21.47
C CYS A 142 -4.82 -7.37 21.05
N LYS A 143 -4.35 -8.30 20.23
CA LYS A 143 -3.03 -8.23 19.60
C LYS A 143 -3.00 -7.15 18.51
N ILE A 144 -1.83 -6.53 18.33
CA ILE A 144 -1.60 -5.51 17.29
C ILE A 144 -0.43 -5.95 16.43
N ALA A 145 -0.67 -6.09 15.12
CA ALA A 145 0.31 -6.39 14.10
C ALA A 145 0.51 -5.17 13.17
N SER A 146 1.74 -4.73 13.02
CA SER A 146 2.14 -3.69 12.06
C SER A 146 2.78 -4.31 10.84
N ILE A 147 2.16 -4.14 9.67
CA ILE A 147 2.72 -4.55 8.38
C ILE A 147 3.36 -3.31 7.75
N MET A 148 4.69 -3.27 7.76
CA MET A 148 5.42 -2.13 7.22
C MET A 148 5.50 -2.24 5.70
N THR A 149 4.74 -1.41 5.02
CA THR A 149 4.65 -1.39 3.54
C THR A 149 5.69 -0.48 2.89
N ASP A 150 6.47 0.25 3.68
CA ASP A 150 7.59 1.03 3.21
C ASP A 150 8.83 0.14 3.02
N PHE A 151 9.67 0.47 2.05
CA PHE A 151 10.93 -0.25 1.82
C PHE A 151 12.03 0.11 2.85
N ALA A 152 11.90 1.25 3.52
CA ALA A 152 12.76 1.67 4.61
C ALA A 152 11.91 2.11 5.83
N PRO A 153 12.25 1.66 7.05
CA PRO A 153 11.47 2.00 8.22
C PRO A 153 11.68 3.45 8.63
N HIS A 154 10.61 4.19 8.81
CA HIS A 154 10.63 5.51 9.41
C HIS A 154 10.05 5.53 10.82
N ASP A 155 10.40 6.53 11.62
CA ASP A 155 10.13 6.54 13.07
C ASP A 155 8.63 6.58 13.41
N GLN A 156 7.76 6.99 12.47
CA GLN A 156 6.31 6.96 12.69
C GLN A 156 5.78 5.53 12.93
N TRP A 157 6.40 4.51 12.34
CA TRP A 157 6.06 3.11 12.59
C TRP A 157 6.39 2.66 14.03
N LEU A 158 7.30 3.37 14.69
CA LEU A 158 7.80 3.00 16.01
C LEU A 158 7.11 3.75 17.16
N VAL A 159 6.23 4.71 16.84
CA VAL A 159 5.41 5.38 17.86
C VAL A 159 4.48 4.35 18.50
N GLY A 160 4.61 4.19 19.82
CA GLY A 160 3.84 3.18 20.55
C GLY A 160 4.36 1.74 20.44
N LYS A 161 5.58 1.51 19.93
CA LYS A 161 6.18 0.18 19.67
C LYS A 161 6.12 -0.80 20.84
N LYS A 162 6.10 -0.32 22.08
CA LYS A 162 5.98 -1.19 23.28
C LYS A 162 4.65 -1.93 23.32
N CYS A 163 3.58 -1.35 22.78
CA CYS A 163 2.24 -1.91 22.76
C CYS A 163 1.92 -2.69 21.46
N ILE A 164 2.81 -2.66 20.47
CA ILE A 164 2.71 -3.47 19.27
C ILE A 164 3.28 -4.84 19.57
N ASP A 165 2.54 -5.89 19.21
CA ASP A 165 2.92 -7.28 19.46
C ASP A 165 3.80 -7.84 18.34
N TYR A 166 3.54 -7.47 17.06
CA TYR A 166 4.21 -8.01 15.90
C TYR A 166 4.53 -6.92 14.87
N PHE A 167 5.73 -6.98 14.33
CA PHE A 167 6.18 -6.17 13.19
C PHE A 167 6.53 -7.08 12.02
N PHE A 168 5.90 -6.86 10.89
CA PHE A 168 6.19 -7.55 9.65
C PHE A 168 6.91 -6.59 8.71
N VAL A 169 8.08 -6.99 8.20
CA VAL A 169 8.99 -6.13 7.44
C VAL A 169 9.38 -6.76 6.11
N ALA A 170 9.75 -5.92 5.14
CA ALA A 170 10.03 -6.35 3.79
C ALA A 170 11.31 -7.20 3.67
N HIS A 171 12.36 -6.88 4.42
CA HIS A 171 13.68 -7.51 4.28
C HIS A 171 14.52 -7.43 5.58
N ASN A 172 15.60 -8.20 5.61
CA ASN A 172 16.47 -8.33 6.80
C ASN A 172 17.06 -7.00 7.28
N LYS A 173 17.44 -6.09 6.37
CA LYS A 173 17.97 -4.79 6.75
C LYS A 173 16.97 -3.97 7.57
N MET A 174 15.68 -4.04 7.26
CA MET A 174 14.64 -3.40 8.09
C MET A 174 14.59 -4.02 9.49
N LYS A 175 14.73 -5.36 9.61
CA LYS A 175 14.79 -6.03 10.92
C LYS A 175 15.95 -5.52 11.75
N GLU A 176 17.15 -5.43 11.16
CA GLU A 176 18.35 -4.88 11.82
C GLU A 176 18.12 -3.44 12.29
N ASP A 177 17.54 -2.59 11.42
CA ASP A 177 17.26 -1.20 11.74
C ASP A 177 16.23 -1.04 12.89
N LEU A 178 15.22 -1.93 12.95
CA LEU A 178 14.26 -1.95 14.04
C LEU A 178 14.92 -2.42 15.36
N ILE A 179 15.78 -3.42 15.32
CA ILE A 179 16.54 -3.89 16.49
C ILE A 179 17.43 -2.76 17.01
N ALA A 180 18.17 -2.07 16.13
CA ALA A 180 18.98 -0.91 16.49
C ALA A 180 18.13 0.21 17.15
N LYS A 181 16.86 0.32 16.77
CA LYS A 181 15.88 1.22 17.38
C LYS A 181 15.16 0.62 18.60
N LYS A 182 15.71 -0.45 19.19
CA LYS A 182 15.22 -1.11 20.43
C LYS A 182 13.81 -1.71 20.29
N VAL A 183 13.50 -2.30 19.15
CA VAL A 183 12.38 -3.24 19.01
C VAL A 183 12.90 -4.63 19.29
N PRO A 184 12.28 -5.44 20.17
CA PRO A 184 12.70 -6.80 20.44
C PRO A 184 12.69 -7.67 19.18
N ALA A 185 13.77 -8.45 18.96
CA ALA A 185 13.95 -9.23 17.73
C ALA A 185 12.87 -10.30 17.51
N GLU A 186 12.33 -10.84 18.60
CA GLU A 186 11.25 -11.84 18.62
C GLU A 186 9.90 -11.30 18.15
N LYS A 187 9.75 -9.98 18.12
CA LYS A 187 8.54 -9.31 17.59
C LYS A 187 8.64 -9.01 16.10
N ILE A 188 9.80 -9.21 15.46
CA ILE A 188 10.06 -8.78 14.08
C ILE A 188 10.16 -9.98 13.14
N PHE A 189 9.27 -10.03 12.17
CA PHE A 189 9.15 -11.08 11.17
C PHE A 189 9.48 -10.53 9.78
N VAL A 190 10.41 -11.15 9.08
CA VAL A 190 10.78 -10.79 7.70
C VAL A 190 9.94 -11.65 6.76
N THR A 191 8.94 -11.04 6.15
CA THR A 191 7.94 -11.76 5.33
C THR A 191 7.79 -11.21 3.92
N GLY A 192 8.41 -10.08 3.62
CA GLY A 192 8.07 -9.30 2.44
C GLY A 192 6.84 -8.42 2.67
N ILE A 193 6.47 -7.65 1.65
CA ILE A 193 5.23 -6.87 1.62
C ILE A 193 4.11 -7.79 1.08
N PRO A 194 2.92 -7.85 1.71
CA PRO A 194 1.82 -8.68 1.24
C PRO A 194 1.40 -8.33 -0.19
N LEU A 195 1.31 -9.36 -1.03
CA LEU A 195 0.89 -9.28 -2.43
C LEU A 195 -0.36 -10.11 -2.66
N SER A 196 -1.19 -9.68 -3.62
CA SER A 196 -2.32 -10.48 -4.09
C SER A 196 -1.84 -11.83 -4.65
N ASN A 197 -2.58 -12.90 -4.36
CA ASN A 197 -2.31 -14.23 -4.92
C ASN A 197 -2.25 -14.26 -6.45
N LYS A 198 -2.82 -13.27 -7.12
CA LYS A 198 -2.74 -13.13 -8.59
C LYS A 198 -1.30 -13.03 -9.11
N PHE A 199 -0.37 -12.48 -8.31
CA PHE A 199 1.06 -12.41 -8.65
C PHE A 199 1.79 -13.74 -8.52
N LEU A 200 1.15 -14.75 -7.92
CA LEU A 200 1.69 -16.11 -7.77
C LEU A 200 1.14 -17.08 -8.81
N LEU A 201 0.22 -16.63 -9.67
CA LEU A 201 -0.33 -17.45 -10.72
C LEU A 201 0.69 -17.63 -11.84
N ASN A 202 0.71 -18.84 -12.40
CA ASN A 202 1.45 -19.11 -13.62
C ASN A 202 0.61 -18.69 -14.83
N PHE A 203 1.17 -17.86 -15.68
CA PHE A 203 0.55 -17.42 -16.92
C PHE A 203 1.30 -18.03 -18.10
N ASP A 204 0.56 -18.52 -19.10
CA ASP A 204 1.19 -18.89 -20.38
C ASP A 204 1.71 -17.63 -21.08
N ARG A 205 3.00 -17.62 -21.43
CA ARG A 205 3.64 -16.45 -22.03
C ARG A 205 3.03 -16.10 -23.38
N SER A 206 2.78 -17.10 -24.22
CA SER A 206 2.23 -16.90 -25.57
C SER A 206 0.82 -16.36 -25.53
N ASP A 207 -0.01 -16.86 -24.61
CA ASP A 207 -1.38 -16.38 -24.42
C ASP A 207 -1.40 -14.92 -24.00
N ILE A 208 -0.52 -14.53 -23.05
CA ILE A 208 -0.44 -13.13 -22.60
C ILE A 208 0.12 -12.22 -23.70
N LEU A 209 1.17 -12.63 -24.41
CA LEU A 209 1.70 -11.85 -25.52
C LEU A 209 0.62 -11.63 -26.60
N ASN A 210 -0.12 -12.67 -26.97
CA ASN A 210 -1.22 -12.59 -27.93
C ASN A 210 -2.35 -11.69 -27.43
N GLN A 211 -2.78 -11.86 -26.17
CA GLN A 211 -3.83 -11.04 -25.55
C GLN A 211 -3.53 -9.54 -25.62
N PHE A 212 -2.26 -9.18 -25.40
CA PHE A 212 -1.84 -7.79 -25.42
C PHE A 212 -1.25 -7.32 -26.75
N GLY A 213 -1.19 -8.19 -27.78
CA GLY A 213 -0.61 -7.87 -29.09
C GLY A 213 0.87 -7.54 -28.99
N LEU A 214 1.61 -8.26 -28.14
CA LEU A 214 3.05 -8.09 -27.94
C LEU A 214 3.82 -9.09 -28.79
N LYS A 215 5.01 -8.69 -29.23
CA LYS A 215 5.88 -9.49 -30.11
C LYS A 215 6.79 -10.38 -29.25
N GLU A 216 6.92 -11.64 -29.60
CA GLU A 216 7.74 -12.61 -28.87
C GLU A 216 9.25 -12.34 -28.98
N ASN A 217 9.68 -11.83 -30.11
CA ASN A 217 11.09 -11.57 -30.43
C ASN A 217 11.61 -10.22 -29.91
N LYS A 218 10.81 -9.45 -29.11
CA LYS A 218 11.21 -8.18 -28.52
C LYS A 218 11.24 -8.24 -26.99
N LYS A 219 12.16 -7.48 -26.40
CA LYS A 219 12.17 -7.28 -24.95
C LYS A 219 11.03 -6.37 -24.53
N THR A 220 10.26 -6.80 -23.53
CA THR A 220 9.08 -6.08 -23.06
C THR A 220 9.40 -5.25 -21.83
N ILE A 221 9.15 -3.94 -21.90
CA ILE A 221 9.24 -3.02 -20.77
C ILE A 221 7.82 -2.65 -20.32
N LEU A 222 7.49 -2.91 -19.06
CA LEU A 222 6.26 -2.46 -18.45
C LEU A 222 6.52 -1.13 -17.73
N PHE A 223 5.97 -0.05 -18.27
CA PHE A 223 6.23 1.31 -17.83
C PHE A 223 5.01 1.92 -17.10
N PHE A 224 5.17 2.25 -15.82
CA PHE A 224 4.15 2.92 -15.03
C PHE A 224 4.41 4.42 -14.97
N GLY A 225 3.57 5.22 -15.62
CA GLY A 225 3.82 6.66 -15.71
C GLY A 225 2.68 7.57 -15.26
N GLY A 226 1.54 7.01 -14.88
CA GLY A 226 0.34 7.78 -14.53
C GLY A 226 0.08 7.98 -13.04
N GLY A 227 0.91 7.42 -12.17
CA GLY A 227 0.72 7.43 -10.72
C GLY A 227 0.82 8.82 -10.10
N GLU A 228 0.10 9.05 -9.01
CA GLU A 228 0.12 10.32 -8.27
C GLU A 228 1.47 10.58 -7.58
N PHE A 229 2.27 9.53 -7.36
CA PHE A 229 3.52 9.52 -6.58
C PHE A 229 4.74 9.06 -7.39
N GLY A 230 4.70 9.18 -8.71
CA GLY A 230 5.81 8.83 -9.58
C GLY A 230 6.89 9.92 -9.67
N LEU A 231 7.78 9.78 -10.65
CA LEU A 231 8.90 10.69 -10.93
C LEU A 231 8.47 12.15 -11.25
N GLY A 232 7.17 12.40 -11.34
CA GLY A 232 6.60 13.64 -11.82
C GLY A 232 6.53 13.68 -13.37
N LYS A 233 5.60 14.48 -13.88
CA LYS A 233 5.24 14.50 -15.31
C LYS A 233 6.44 14.65 -16.25
N SER A 234 7.29 15.66 -16.00
CA SER A 234 8.41 15.98 -16.89
C SER A 234 9.43 14.85 -16.96
N LYS A 235 9.83 14.28 -15.81
CA LYS A 235 10.80 13.18 -15.78
C LYS A 235 10.23 11.91 -16.39
N THR A 236 8.97 11.59 -16.10
CA THR A 236 8.28 10.43 -16.70
C THR A 236 8.26 10.50 -18.23
N LEU A 237 7.89 11.66 -18.78
CA LEU A 237 7.88 11.86 -20.23
C LEU A 237 9.28 11.81 -20.83
N LYS A 238 10.29 12.36 -20.15
CA LYS A 238 11.68 12.28 -20.60
C LYS A 238 12.19 10.84 -20.66
N VAL A 239 11.93 10.05 -19.62
CA VAL A 239 12.31 8.62 -19.59
C VAL A 239 11.62 7.85 -20.71
N LEU A 240 10.30 8.03 -20.89
CA LEU A 240 9.57 7.35 -21.97
C LEU A 240 10.09 7.78 -23.35
N SER A 241 10.36 9.06 -23.54
CA SER A 241 10.95 9.58 -24.80
C SER A 241 12.30 8.94 -25.10
N SER A 242 13.20 8.82 -24.11
CA SER A 242 14.49 8.16 -24.29
C SER A 242 14.30 6.67 -24.63
N LEU A 243 13.41 5.96 -23.95
CA LEU A 243 13.12 4.55 -24.27
C LEU A 243 12.63 4.37 -25.71
N LEU A 244 11.81 5.30 -26.21
CA LEU A 244 11.21 5.23 -27.56
C LEU A 244 12.19 5.61 -28.69
N ASN A 245 13.25 6.36 -28.39
CA ASN A 245 14.16 6.90 -29.42
C ASN A 245 15.58 6.32 -29.38
N ASP A 246 16.02 5.81 -28.21
CA ASP A 246 17.40 5.36 -28.02
C ASP A 246 17.55 3.83 -28.17
N PHE A 247 16.43 3.09 -28.27
CA PHE A 247 16.42 1.62 -28.34
C PHE A 247 15.57 1.10 -29.51
N ASN A 248 16.03 0.04 -30.18
CA ASN A 248 15.37 -0.49 -31.39
C ASN A 248 14.77 -1.91 -31.21
N ASN A 249 15.19 -2.66 -30.20
CA ASN A 249 14.76 -4.06 -30.01
C ASN A 249 13.93 -4.25 -28.74
N ILE A 250 13.13 -3.25 -28.40
CA ILE A 250 12.21 -3.29 -27.26
C ILE A 250 10.78 -3.06 -27.71
N GLN A 251 9.84 -3.43 -26.87
CA GLN A 251 8.46 -2.99 -26.93
C GLN A 251 8.05 -2.50 -25.57
N ILE A 252 7.11 -1.58 -25.49
CA ILE A 252 6.74 -0.91 -24.26
C ILE A 252 5.24 -1.04 -24.02
N VAL A 253 4.85 -1.47 -22.81
CA VAL A 253 3.48 -1.32 -22.33
C VAL A 253 3.46 -0.19 -21.32
N ALA A 254 2.95 0.98 -21.71
CA ALA A 254 2.92 2.18 -20.91
C ALA A 254 1.54 2.35 -20.24
N ILE A 255 1.52 2.28 -18.91
CA ILE A 255 0.28 2.42 -18.11
C ILE A 255 0.18 3.82 -17.53
N SER A 256 -0.82 4.58 -17.99
CA SER A 256 -1.14 5.93 -17.49
C SER A 256 -2.04 5.93 -16.25
N GLY A 257 -2.59 4.78 -15.87
CA GLY A 257 -3.57 4.67 -14.80
C GLY A 257 -4.83 5.49 -15.10
N LYS A 258 -5.33 6.22 -14.10
CA LYS A 258 -6.50 7.10 -14.23
C LYS A 258 -6.17 8.50 -14.77
N ASN A 259 -4.92 8.74 -15.19
CA ASN A 259 -4.46 10.05 -15.62
C ASN A 259 -4.60 10.22 -17.14
N ILE A 260 -5.77 10.65 -17.59
CA ILE A 260 -6.08 10.87 -19.01
C ILE A 260 -5.12 11.86 -19.68
N LYS A 261 -4.70 12.92 -18.96
CA LYS A 261 -3.74 13.90 -19.51
C LYS A 261 -2.36 13.27 -19.75
N MET A 262 -1.97 12.31 -18.94
CA MET A 262 -0.72 11.57 -19.14
C MET A 262 -0.86 10.58 -20.28
N LYS A 263 -2.00 9.92 -20.43
CA LYS A 263 -2.29 9.05 -21.57
C LYS A 263 -2.10 9.80 -22.90
N HIS A 264 -2.73 10.96 -23.08
CA HIS A 264 -2.56 11.76 -24.28
C HIS A 264 -1.11 12.17 -24.55
N LYS A 265 -0.34 12.45 -23.48
CA LYS A 265 1.10 12.73 -23.65
C LYS A 265 1.91 11.51 -24.06
N PHE A 266 1.54 10.32 -23.59
CA PHE A 266 2.16 9.07 -24.06
C PHE A 266 1.82 8.80 -25.52
N GLU A 267 0.57 9.02 -25.94
CA GLU A 267 0.12 8.90 -27.32
C GLU A 267 0.86 9.87 -28.26
N GLU A 268 1.04 11.12 -27.84
CA GLU A 268 1.83 12.14 -28.56
C GLU A 268 3.29 11.70 -28.72
N LEU A 269 3.93 11.20 -27.65
CA LEU A 269 5.30 10.70 -27.72
C LEU A 269 5.43 9.48 -28.60
N ALA A 270 4.50 8.54 -28.51
CA ALA A 270 4.47 7.33 -29.34
C ALA A 270 4.38 7.68 -30.82
N HIS A 271 3.45 8.56 -31.19
CA HIS A 271 3.25 8.98 -32.58
C HIS A 271 4.50 9.64 -33.19
N ASN A 272 5.25 10.40 -32.39
CA ASN A 272 6.44 11.12 -32.84
C ASN A 272 7.75 10.34 -32.61
N SER A 273 7.69 9.08 -32.25
CA SER A 273 8.85 8.24 -31.94
C SER A 273 9.34 7.42 -33.15
N ASN A 274 10.53 6.83 -32.99
CA ASN A 274 11.10 5.91 -33.96
C ASN A 274 10.41 4.52 -33.98
N MET A 275 9.53 4.21 -33.01
CA MET A 275 8.92 2.90 -32.86
C MET A 275 7.42 2.97 -32.43
N PRO A 276 6.58 3.67 -33.22
CA PRO A 276 5.17 3.88 -32.89
C PRO A 276 4.37 2.57 -32.79
N GLU A 277 4.77 1.53 -33.51
CA GLU A 277 4.13 0.22 -33.52
C GLU A 277 4.56 -0.70 -32.34
N ASP A 278 5.57 -0.30 -31.58
CA ASP A 278 6.15 -1.09 -30.49
C ASP A 278 5.81 -0.54 -29.11
N ILE A 279 4.86 0.37 -29.05
CA ILE A 279 4.33 0.86 -27.79
C ILE A 279 2.83 0.65 -27.69
N LYS A 280 2.39 0.06 -26.59
CA LYS A 280 0.99 -0.07 -26.21
C LYS A 280 0.69 0.83 -25.02
N ILE A 281 -0.24 1.75 -25.19
CA ILE A 281 -0.63 2.67 -24.12
C ILE A 281 -1.94 2.20 -23.51
N MET A 282 -1.93 2.05 -22.20
CA MET A 282 -3.08 1.58 -21.43
C MET A 282 -3.44 2.58 -20.34
N GLU A 283 -4.72 2.63 -20.02
CA GLU A 283 -5.25 3.28 -18.83
C GLU A 283 -5.06 2.38 -17.60
N TYR A 284 -5.90 2.57 -16.57
CA TYR A 284 -5.92 1.69 -15.43
C TYR A 284 -6.25 0.25 -15.85
N THR A 285 -5.48 -0.70 -15.36
CA THR A 285 -5.71 -2.13 -15.61
C THR A 285 -5.58 -2.94 -14.33
N ASN A 286 -6.35 -4.00 -14.22
CA ASN A 286 -6.22 -5.03 -13.20
C ASN A 286 -5.39 -6.24 -13.68
N LYS A 287 -4.84 -6.14 -14.88
CA LYS A 287 -4.02 -7.18 -15.56
C LYS A 287 -2.51 -6.97 -15.34
N VAL A 288 -2.15 -6.28 -14.26
CA VAL A 288 -0.74 -6.04 -13.92
C VAL A 288 0.05 -7.34 -13.70
N PRO A 289 -0.48 -8.36 -12.96
CA PRO A 289 0.23 -9.63 -12.81
C PRO A 289 0.54 -10.32 -14.13
N GLU A 290 -0.42 -10.35 -15.05
CA GLU A 290 -0.27 -10.92 -16.40
C GLU A 290 0.81 -10.17 -17.19
N LEU A 291 0.77 -8.84 -17.20
CA LEU A 291 1.76 -8.02 -17.89
C LEU A 291 3.16 -8.17 -17.29
N MET A 292 3.27 -8.23 -15.96
CA MET A 292 4.56 -8.44 -15.30
C MET A 292 5.16 -9.81 -15.61
N SER A 293 4.34 -10.86 -15.81
CA SER A 293 4.81 -12.21 -16.11
C SER A 293 5.53 -12.32 -17.47
N VAL A 294 5.24 -11.41 -18.40
CA VAL A 294 5.85 -11.38 -19.75
C VAL A 294 6.86 -10.23 -19.93
N SER A 295 7.02 -9.38 -18.90
CA SER A 295 7.92 -8.23 -18.96
C SER A 295 9.34 -8.61 -18.57
N ASP A 296 10.33 -8.11 -19.31
CA ASP A 296 11.75 -8.28 -19.00
C ASP A 296 12.23 -7.20 -18.01
N LEU A 297 11.53 -6.04 -17.98
CA LEU A 297 11.80 -4.91 -17.10
C LEU A 297 10.50 -4.22 -16.68
N VAL A 298 10.45 -3.75 -15.43
CA VAL A 298 9.36 -2.95 -14.88
C VAL A 298 9.90 -1.64 -14.31
#